data_f27f7e56d6cea8b31d262ac3a637250a
#
_entry.id   f27f7e56d6cea8b31d262ac3a637250a
#
_cell.length_a   1.000
_cell.length_b   1.000
_cell.length_c   1.000
_cell.angle_alpha   90.00
_cell.angle_beta   90.00
_cell.angle_gamma   90.00
#
_symmetry.space_group_name_H-M   'P 1'
#
loop_
_entity.id
_entity.type
_entity.pdbx_description
1 polymer ?
#
loop_
_entity_poly.entity_id
_entity_poly.type
_entity_poly.pdbx_seq_one_letter_code
_entity_poly.pdbx_strand_id
1 'polypeptide(L)'
;MGIPSIAISLASYETDNYDVSKKFAKKIVEKVISNGIPKDILLNVNVPYCNEDEIKGVRITRQGSQYFVDEFEERIDPRNGNYFWIKGKMIDKDKSIEFDGAAIKENYVSITPIHYRLTNESFLNDLKNQYSDE
;
A
#
# COMPACT_ATOMS: atom_id res chain seq x y z
N MET A 1 11.98 -4.19 16.75
CA MET A 1 10.94 -4.66 15.81
C MET A 1 11.45 -5.98 15.25
N GLY A 2 10.89 -6.58 14.25
CA GLY A 2 11.31 -7.91 13.75
C GLY A 2 10.21 -8.95 13.92
N ILE A 3 8.98 -8.48 14.19
CA ILE A 3 7.81 -9.33 14.27
C ILE A 3 7.21 -9.42 12.87
N PRO A 4 7.14 -10.61 12.26
CA PRO A 4 6.42 -10.83 11.03
C PRO A 4 4.95 -10.39 11.16
N SER A 5 4.46 -9.61 10.21
CA SER A 5 3.14 -8.99 10.33
C SER A 5 2.39 -8.99 9.00
N ILE A 6 1.08 -8.91 9.05
CA ILE A 6 0.21 -8.77 7.89
C ILE A 6 -0.72 -7.58 8.15
N ALA A 7 -0.70 -6.60 7.25
CA ALA A 7 -1.69 -5.53 7.19
C ALA A 7 -2.66 -5.82 6.05
N ILE A 8 -3.96 -5.77 6.31
CA ILE A 8 -4.99 -6.06 5.31
C ILE A 8 -5.95 -4.89 5.24
N SER A 9 -6.13 -4.35 4.04
CA SER A 9 -7.00 -3.22 3.77
C SER A 9 -8.00 -3.54 2.65
N LEU A 10 -9.21 -3.02 2.77
CA LEU A 10 -10.16 -2.93 1.67
C LEU A 10 -9.92 -1.62 0.92
N ALA A 11 -9.80 -1.67 -0.39
CA ALA A 11 -9.56 -0.51 -1.24
C ALA A 11 -10.86 0.31 -1.49
N SER A 12 -11.54 0.70 -0.41
CA SER A 12 -12.71 1.57 -0.44
C SER A 12 -12.87 2.31 0.88
N TYR A 13 -13.37 3.54 0.80
CA TYR A 13 -13.76 4.35 1.95
C TYR A 13 -15.28 4.42 2.14
N GLU A 14 -16.05 3.85 1.23
CA GLU A 14 -17.50 4.06 1.14
C GLU A 14 -18.33 2.87 1.66
N THR A 15 -17.68 1.87 2.21
CA THR A 15 -18.36 0.65 2.66
C THR A 15 -17.79 0.09 3.95
N ASP A 16 -18.65 -0.55 4.72
CA ASP A 16 -18.35 -1.37 5.89
C ASP A 16 -18.54 -2.87 5.62
N ASN A 17 -18.78 -3.27 4.37
CA ASN A 17 -18.84 -4.67 3.99
C ASN A 17 -17.43 -5.22 3.70
N TYR A 18 -16.92 -6.05 4.60
CA TYR A 18 -15.60 -6.67 4.56
C TYR A 18 -15.61 -8.16 4.24
N ASP A 19 -16.71 -8.73 3.77
CA ASP A 19 -16.84 -10.18 3.66
C ASP A 19 -15.85 -10.80 2.67
N VAL A 20 -15.62 -10.16 1.54
CA VAL A 20 -14.60 -10.59 0.57
C VAL A 20 -13.20 -10.46 1.17
N SER A 21 -12.91 -9.34 1.83
CA SER A 21 -11.61 -9.11 2.49
C SER A 21 -11.34 -10.15 3.59
N LYS A 22 -12.34 -10.52 4.39
CA LYS A 22 -12.22 -11.57 5.41
C LYS A 22 -11.86 -12.93 4.82
N LYS A 23 -12.47 -13.29 3.68
CA LYS A 23 -12.15 -14.55 2.98
C LYS A 23 -10.70 -14.59 2.50
N PHE A 24 -10.23 -13.51 1.87
CA PHE A 24 -8.84 -13.41 1.42
C PHE A 24 -7.87 -13.32 2.60
N ALA A 25 -8.22 -12.57 3.64
CA ALA A 25 -7.44 -12.52 4.88
C ALA A 25 -7.18 -13.92 5.44
N LYS A 26 -8.24 -14.73 5.59
CA LYS A 26 -8.12 -16.11 6.06
C LYS A 26 -7.17 -16.93 5.19
N LYS A 27 -7.37 -16.93 3.86
CA LYS A 27 -6.52 -17.68 2.92
C LYS A 27 -5.04 -17.27 3.00
N ILE A 28 -4.76 -15.98 3.14
CA ILE A 28 -3.39 -15.45 3.22
C ILE A 28 -2.75 -15.82 4.55
N VAL A 29 -3.47 -15.65 5.66
CA VAL A 29 -2.99 -16.01 7.00
C VAL A 29 -2.68 -17.50 7.08
N GLU A 30 -3.55 -18.38 6.57
CA GLU A 30 -3.32 -19.82 6.51
C GLU A 30 -2.03 -20.17 5.74
N LYS A 31 -1.78 -19.51 4.59
CA LYS A 31 -0.54 -19.68 3.84
C LYS A 31 0.69 -19.19 4.61
N VAL A 32 0.57 -18.06 5.30
CA VAL A 32 1.67 -17.50 6.11
C VAL A 32 1.99 -18.41 7.31
N ILE A 33 0.97 -18.96 7.95
CA ILE A 33 1.17 -19.93 9.05
C ILE A 33 1.91 -21.19 8.54
N SER A 34 1.53 -21.67 7.36
CA SER A 34 2.12 -22.90 6.78
C SER A 34 3.55 -22.69 6.27
N ASN A 35 3.84 -21.55 5.63
CA ASN A 35 5.09 -21.30 4.93
C ASN A 35 6.07 -20.41 5.71
N GLY A 36 5.57 -19.67 6.70
CA GLY A 36 6.28 -18.60 7.38
C GLY A 36 6.46 -17.34 6.51
N ILE A 37 6.91 -16.26 7.15
CA ILE A 37 7.49 -15.09 6.49
C ILE A 37 8.76 -14.70 7.20
N PRO A 38 9.79 -14.16 6.50
CA PRO A 38 11.04 -13.77 7.13
C PRO A 38 10.82 -12.75 8.23
N LYS A 39 11.74 -12.71 9.20
CA LYS A 39 11.80 -11.63 10.19
C LYS A 39 11.95 -10.31 9.46
N ASP A 40 11.41 -9.25 10.06
CA ASP A 40 11.47 -7.88 9.52
C ASP A 40 10.61 -7.65 8.25
N ILE A 41 9.80 -8.61 7.82
CA ILE A 41 8.88 -8.44 6.70
C ILE A 41 7.45 -8.23 7.20
N LEU A 42 6.81 -7.24 6.61
CA LEU A 42 5.38 -6.98 6.67
C LEU A 42 4.77 -7.30 5.31
N LEU A 43 3.69 -8.05 5.27
CA LEU A 43 2.87 -8.17 4.07
C LEU A 43 1.79 -7.09 4.08
N ASN A 44 1.85 -6.17 3.12
CA ASN A 44 0.79 -5.21 2.86
C ASN A 44 -0.18 -5.81 1.85
N VAL A 45 -1.40 -6.10 2.29
CA VAL A 45 -2.44 -6.74 1.48
C VAL A 45 -3.55 -5.74 1.23
N ASN A 46 -3.87 -5.50 -0.03
CA ASN A 46 -5.00 -4.67 -0.41
C ASN A 46 -5.98 -5.51 -1.24
N VAL A 47 -7.24 -5.48 -0.82
CA VAL A 47 -8.34 -6.21 -1.48
C VAL A 47 -9.18 -5.21 -2.25
N PRO A 48 -9.43 -5.40 -3.57
CA PRO A 48 -10.28 -4.50 -4.31
C PRO A 48 -11.74 -4.57 -3.82
N TYR A 49 -12.45 -3.46 -3.92
CA TYR A 49 -13.87 -3.40 -3.62
C TYR A 49 -14.67 -3.79 -4.87
N CYS A 50 -14.97 -5.06 -4.99
CA CYS A 50 -15.80 -5.64 -6.04
C CYS A 50 -16.44 -6.93 -5.54
N ASN A 51 -17.33 -7.53 -6.33
CA ASN A 51 -17.87 -8.84 -5.99
C ASN A 51 -16.79 -9.92 -6.06
N GLU A 52 -16.98 -11.01 -5.31
CA GLU A 52 -15.97 -12.07 -5.21
C GLU A 52 -15.67 -12.73 -6.57
N ASP A 53 -16.65 -12.86 -7.42
CA ASP A 53 -16.56 -13.42 -8.78
C ASP A 53 -15.84 -12.50 -9.78
N GLU A 54 -15.73 -11.22 -9.48
CA GLU A 54 -14.97 -10.24 -10.24
C GLU A 54 -13.47 -10.24 -9.90
N ILE A 55 -13.08 -10.87 -8.79
CA ILE A 55 -11.67 -10.94 -8.40
C ILE A 55 -10.90 -11.91 -9.29
N LYS A 56 -9.97 -11.39 -10.06
CA LYS A 56 -9.15 -12.13 -11.01
C LYS A 56 -8.05 -12.99 -10.37
N GLY A 57 -7.82 -12.83 -9.06
CA GLY A 57 -6.84 -13.60 -8.30
C GLY A 57 -5.95 -12.75 -7.41
N VAL A 58 -4.80 -13.30 -7.03
CA VAL A 58 -3.80 -12.64 -6.17
C VAL A 58 -2.56 -12.31 -6.96
N ARG A 59 -2.00 -11.10 -6.77
CA ARG A 59 -0.74 -10.66 -7.35
C ARG A 59 0.25 -10.31 -6.24
N ILE A 60 1.49 -10.76 -6.42
CA ILE A 60 2.60 -10.25 -5.63
C ILE A 60 3.10 -9.00 -6.33
N THR A 61 3.10 -7.89 -5.61
CA THR A 61 3.27 -6.56 -6.17
C THR A 61 4.43 -5.80 -5.53
N ARG A 62 4.76 -4.69 -6.16
CA ARG A 62 5.65 -3.65 -5.63
C ARG A 62 4.81 -2.47 -5.17
N GLN A 63 5.31 -1.71 -4.23
CA GLN A 63 4.74 -0.41 -3.89
C GLN A 63 4.80 0.50 -5.12
N GLY A 64 3.66 1.05 -5.49
CA GLY A 64 3.55 2.03 -6.58
C GLY A 64 4.01 3.42 -6.18
N SER A 65 4.16 4.29 -7.18
CA SER A 65 4.53 5.70 -7.04
C SER A 65 3.32 6.62 -6.90
N GLN A 66 2.22 6.11 -6.34
CA GLN A 66 1.02 6.92 -6.10
C GLN A 66 1.33 8.04 -5.12
N TYR A 67 0.93 9.24 -5.46
CA TYR A 67 1.02 10.39 -4.57
C TYR A 67 -0.22 11.25 -4.68
N PHE A 68 -0.52 11.92 -3.59
CA PHE A 68 -1.64 12.83 -3.51
C PHE A 68 -1.13 14.24 -3.83
N VAL A 69 -1.80 14.91 -4.76
CA VAL A 69 -1.55 16.33 -5.03
C VAL A 69 -2.55 17.13 -4.22
N ASP A 70 -2.06 17.78 -3.17
CA ASP A 70 -2.88 18.60 -2.31
C ASP A 70 -3.32 19.88 -3.03
N GLU A 71 -4.60 20.16 -2.99
CA GLU A 71 -5.20 21.43 -3.36
C GLU A 71 -5.93 21.97 -2.14
N PHE A 72 -5.80 23.25 -1.86
CA PHE A 72 -6.54 23.91 -0.79
C PHE A 72 -7.67 24.74 -1.39
N GLU A 73 -8.89 24.46 -0.98
CA GLU A 73 -10.07 25.24 -1.32
C GLU A 73 -10.42 26.15 -0.15
N GLU A 74 -10.32 27.46 -0.36
CA GLU A 74 -10.76 28.43 0.63
C GLU A 74 -12.29 28.47 0.67
N ARG A 75 -12.85 28.37 1.87
CA ARG A 75 -14.28 28.46 2.14
C ARG A 75 -14.53 29.44 3.26
N ILE A 76 -15.71 30.01 3.27
CA ILE A 76 -16.14 30.99 4.27
C ILE A 76 -17.11 30.30 5.23
N ASP A 77 -16.76 30.30 6.52
CA ASP A 77 -17.69 29.98 7.58
C ASP A 77 -18.53 31.24 7.92
N PRO A 78 -19.87 31.16 7.90
CA PRO A 78 -20.71 32.30 8.20
C PRO A 78 -20.51 32.90 9.60
N ARG A 79 -19.89 32.18 10.52
CA ARG A 79 -19.68 32.60 11.92
C ARG A 79 -18.26 32.99 12.24
N ASN A 80 -17.27 32.28 11.67
CA ASN A 80 -15.90 32.29 12.13
C ASN A 80 -14.85 32.72 11.10
N GLY A 81 -15.27 33.13 9.87
CA GLY A 81 -14.36 33.59 8.82
C GLY A 81 -13.90 32.49 7.88
N ASN A 82 -12.72 32.67 7.27
CA ASN A 82 -12.23 31.76 6.25
C ASN A 82 -11.63 30.48 6.86
N TYR A 83 -11.92 29.34 6.23
CA TYR A 83 -11.25 28.08 6.50
C TYR A 83 -10.83 27.40 5.19
N PHE A 84 -9.82 26.55 5.27
CA PHE A 84 -9.28 25.84 4.12
C PHE A 84 -9.67 24.38 4.17
N TRP A 85 -10.28 23.89 3.09
CA TRP A 85 -10.59 22.49 2.90
C TRP A 85 -9.50 21.85 2.07
N ILE A 86 -8.96 20.74 2.56
CA ILE A 86 -8.01 19.95 1.77
C ILE A 86 -8.80 19.22 0.69
N LYS A 87 -8.48 19.54 -0.55
CA LYS A 87 -9.01 18.90 -1.75
C LYS A 87 -7.81 18.42 -2.55
N GLY A 88 -7.88 17.24 -3.10
CA GLY A 88 -6.75 16.78 -3.87
C GLY A 88 -7.11 15.63 -4.79
N LYS A 89 -6.13 15.24 -5.60
CA LYS A 89 -6.25 14.13 -6.55
C LYS A 89 -5.11 13.14 -6.33
N MET A 90 -5.48 11.86 -6.28
CA MET A 90 -4.49 10.79 -6.35
C MET A 90 -3.95 10.72 -7.77
N ILE A 91 -2.65 10.89 -7.92
CA ILE A 91 -1.95 10.68 -9.18
C ILE A 91 -1.22 9.35 -9.11
N ASP A 92 -1.48 8.51 -10.08
CA ASP A 92 -0.88 7.21 -10.26
C ASP A 92 -0.24 7.15 -11.65
N LYS A 93 1.08 7.03 -11.69
CA LYS A 93 1.85 6.94 -12.94
C LYS A 93 2.11 5.50 -13.35
N ASP A 94 1.92 4.56 -12.44
CA ASP A 94 2.23 3.16 -12.65
C ASP A 94 1.03 2.44 -13.27
N LYS A 95 1.20 1.96 -14.49
CA LYS A 95 0.14 1.26 -15.25
C LYS A 95 0.30 -0.26 -15.24
N SER A 96 1.47 -0.77 -14.89
CA SER A 96 1.72 -2.21 -14.85
C SER A 96 1.07 -2.84 -13.62
N ILE A 97 0.43 -4.00 -13.79
CA ILE A 97 -0.13 -4.81 -12.69
C ILE A 97 0.94 -5.38 -11.73
N GLU A 98 2.22 -5.09 -11.98
CA GLU A 98 3.29 -5.32 -11.00
C GLU A 98 3.22 -4.37 -9.82
N PHE A 99 2.53 -3.24 -9.97
CA PHE A 99 2.34 -2.25 -8.90
C PHE A 99 0.99 -2.44 -8.22
N ASP A 100 0.97 -2.24 -6.91
CA ASP A 100 -0.18 -2.49 -6.04
C ASP A 100 -1.43 -1.73 -6.46
N GLY A 101 -1.32 -0.44 -6.76
CA GLY A 101 -2.45 0.38 -7.19
C GLY A 101 -3.05 -0.05 -8.53
N ALA A 102 -2.20 -0.42 -9.50
CA ALA A 102 -2.66 -0.91 -10.80
C ALA A 102 -3.32 -2.30 -10.68
N ALA A 103 -2.74 -3.19 -9.86
CA ALA A 103 -3.32 -4.51 -9.61
C ALA A 103 -4.73 -4.41 -8.99
N ILE A 104 -4.93 -3.50 -8.02
CA ILE A 104 -6.23 -3.27 -7.40
C ILE A 104 -7.25 -2.76 -8.41
N LYS A 105 -6.89 -1.80 -9.27
CA LYS A 105 -7.76 -1.26 -10.32
C LYS A 105 -8.21 -2.33 -11.31
N GLU A 106 -7.38 -3.36 -11.50
CA GLU A 106 -7.66 -4.51 -12.36
C GLU A 106 -8.32 -5.69 -11.62
N ASN A 107 -8.86 -5.46 -10.42
CA ASN A 107 -9.54 -6.45 -9.58
C ASN A 107 -8.64 -7.62 -9.14
N TYR A 108 -7.35 -7.39 -8.91
CA TYR A 108 -6.48 -8.34 -8.24
C TYR A 108 -6.29 -7.97 -6.77
N VAL A 109 -6.29 -8.98 -5.91
CA VAL A 109 -5.78 -8.80 -4.55
C VAL A 109 -4.27 -8.61 -4.62
N SER A 110 -3.78 -7.50 -4.13
CA SER A 110 -2.36 -7.14 -4.11
C SER A 110 -1.72 -7.60 -2.80
N ILE A 111 -0.55 -8.22 -2.88
CA ILE A 111 0.31 -8.53 -1.73
C ILE A 111 1.69 -7.94 -1.99
N THR A 112 2.06 -6.93 -1.24
CA THR A 112 3.37 -6.27 -1.33
C THR A 112 4.20 -6.61 -0.10
N PRO A 113 5.34 -7.29 -0.23
CA PRO A 113 6.26 -7.47 0.89
C PRO A 113 7.01 -6.16 1.16
N ILE A 114 6.97 -5.70 2.41
CA ILE A 114 7.57 -4.44 2.85
C ILE A 114 8.55 -4.73 3.98
N HIS A 115 9.67 -4.02 3.99
CA HIS A 115 10.58 -3.95 5.14
C HIS A 115 10.73 -2.50 5.59
N TYR A 116 11.08 -2.30 6.84
CA TYR A 116 11.22 -0.96 7.44
C TYR A 116 12.61 -0.35 7.25
N ARG A 117 13.58 -1.10 6.73
CA ARG A 117 14.94 -0.61 6.51
C ARG A 117 14.96 0.30 5.28
N LEU A 118 15.18 1.59 5.49
CA LEU A 118 15.17 2.60 4.43
C LEU A 118 16.58 2.90 3.92
N THR A 119 17.63 2.36 4.54
CA THR A 119 19.01 2.53 4.09
C THR A 119 19.23 1.87 2.76
N ASN A 120 19.71 2.63 1.78
CA ASN A 120 20.19 2.07 0.53
C ASN A 120 21.60 1.51 0.74
N GLU A 121 21.67 0.20 1.01
CA GLU A 121 22.91 -0.49 1.37
C GLU A 121 23.96 -0.43 0.23
N SER A 122 23.53 -0.45 -1.03
CA SER A 122 24.46 -0.34 -2.17
C SER A 122 25.13 1.03 -2.19
N PHE A 123 24.34 2.09 -2.13
CA PHE A 123 24.87 3.47 -2.14
C PHE A 123 25.63 3.80 -0.85
N LEU A 124 25.26 3.20 0.28
CA LEU A 124 26.02 3.33 1.54
C LEU A 124 27.47 2.83 1.36
N ASN A 125 27.65 1.70 0.67
CA ASN A 125 28.99 1.17 0.41
C ASN A 125 29.76 2.05 -0.57
N ASP A 126 29.12 2.60 -1.59
CA ASP A 126 29.74 3.56 -2.52
C ASP A 126 30.20 4.81 -1.78
N LEU A 127 29.36 5.35 -0.88
CA LEU A 127 29.73 6.50 -0.05
C LEU A 127 30.91 6.19 0.88
N LYS A 128 30.91 5.02 1.54
CA LYS A 128 32.05 4.63 2.38
C LYS A 128 33.35 4.61 1.59
N ASN A 129 33.35 4.10 0.35
CA ASN A 129 34.52 4.07 -0.49
C ASN A 129 34.97 5.48 -0.92
N GLN A 130 34.05 6.42 -1.12
CA GLN A 130 34.36 7.81 -1.47
C GLN A 130 35.00 8.59 -0.32
N TYR A 131 34.68 8.25 0.92
CA TYR A 131 35.13 8.97 2.13
C TYR A 131 36.11 8.15 3.01
N SER A 132 36.61 7.03 2.49
CA SER A 132 37.55 6.17 3.24
C SER A 132 38.95 6.72 3.37
N ASP A 133 39.32 7.77 2.60
CA ASP A 133 40.63 8.37 2.57
C ASP A 133 40.72 9.73 3.33
N GLU A 134 39.66 10.09 4.08
CA GLU A 134 39.64 11.22 5.00
C GLU A 134 39.79 10.75 6.46
#